data_0befca8e4dc47a924912811924c7cdb8
#
_entry.id   0befca8e4dc47a924912811924c7cdb8
#
_cell.length_a   1.000
_cell.length_b   1.000
_cell.length_c   1.000
_cell.angle_alpha   90.00
_cell.angle_beta   90.00
_cell.angle_gamma   90.00
#
_symmetry.space_group_name_H-M   'P 1'
#
loop_
_entity.id
_entity.type
_entity.pdbx_description
1 polymer ?
#
loop_
_entity_poly.entity_id
_entity_poly.type
_entity_poly.pdbx_seq_one_letter_code
_entity_poly.pdbx_strand_id
1 'polypeptide(L)'
;WQPEKPHIEKLIFPTHSNNEQTTLSLLSGKLDWAGAFIPAIERIFVDKDPEHHHYWFRDTGYSTFLHTNNKNPDLSNVNVRKAISYAIDREQVVRVGMYNYTTPAHVTSLSGPMSKWHSPEINNKENWTAYNVEKSNELLDSAGYKWKDENQRIKADGSPLTFDIIVVSGWSDWIRSAQVISQNLKKVGIK
;
A
#
# COMPACT_ATOMS: atom_id res chain seq x y z
N TRP A 1 -26.97 0.38 -24.79
CA TRP A 1 -27.39 1.48 -23.94
C TRP A 1 -28.88 1.42 -23.64
N GLN A 2 -29.30 1.67 -22.43
CA GLN A 2 -30.69 1.63 -22.02
C GLN A 2 -31.41 2.88 -22.54
N PRO A 3 -32.56 2.75 -23.22
CA PRO A 3 -33.29 3.90 -23.76
C PRO A 3 -34.08 4.69 -22.71
N GLU A 4 -34.16 4.17 -21.48
CA GLU A 4 -34.90 4.82 -20.39
C GLU A 4 -34.07 5.96 -19.79
N LYS A 5 -34.76 7.05 -19.45
CA LYS A 5 -34.12 8.17 -18.77
C LYS A 5 -33.65 7.78 -17.39
N PRO A 6 -32.47 8.29 -16.91
CA PRO A 6 -32.10 8.15 -15.54
C PRO A 6 -33.16 8.68 -14.58
N HIS A 7 -33.41 7.97 -13.49
CA HIS A 7 -34.37 8.41 -12.46
C HIS A 7 -33.82 9.51 -11.55
N ILE A 8 -32.49 9.74 -11.59
CA ILE A 8 -31.81 10.75 -10.79
C ILE A 8 -31.67 12.02 -11.61
N GLU A 9 -32.23 13.11 -11.10
CA GLU A 9 -32.18 14.42 -11.77
C GLU A 9 -30.85 15.14 -11.56
N LYS A 10 -30.22 14.96 -10.38
CA LYS A 10 -29.03 15.71 -9.99
C LYS A 10 -28.07 14.86 -9.17
N LEU A 11 -26.82 14.82 -9.57
CA LEU A 11 -25.69 14.28 -8.80
C LEU A 11 -24.84 15.44 -8.27
N ILE A 12 -24.54 15.41 -6.98
CA ILE A 12 -23.70 16.42 -6.30
C ILE A 12 -22.43 15.73 -5.83
N PHE A 13 -21.27 16.25 -6.22
CA PHE A 13 -19.95 15.75 -5.84
C PHE A 13 -19.26 16.76 -4.91
N PRO A 14 -19.49 16.69 -3.59
CA PRO A 14 -18.76 17.55 -2.66
C PRO A 14 -17.31 17.10 -2.55
N THR A 15 -16.41 18.06 -2.37
CA THR A 15 -14.99 17.80 -2.16
C THR A 15 -14.69 17.71 -0.67
N HIS A 16 -13.97 16.69 -0.25
CA HIS A 16 -13.46 16.50 1.11
C HIS A 16 -11.93 16.38 1.07
N SER A 17 -11.27 16.87 2.10
CA SER A 17 -9.80 16.93 2.14
C SER A 17 -9.17 15.63 2.62
N ASN A 18 -9.95 14.77 3.29
CA ASN A 18 -9.45 13.51 3.89
C ASN A 18 -10.57 12.48 4.10
N ASN A 19 -10.17 11.25 4.42
CA ASN A 19 -11.08 10.15 4.67
C ASN A 19 -12.00 10.40 5.88
N GLU A 20 -11.52 11.08 6.91
CA GLU A 20 -12.28 11.37 8.13
C GLU A 20 -13.46 12.30 7.85
N GLN A 21 -13.25 13.37 7.06
CA GLN A 21 -14.33 14.29 6.66
C GLN A 21 -15.37 13.58 5.81
N THR A 22 -14.93 12.72 4.88
CA THR A 22 -15.83 11.92 4.06
C THR A 22 -16.67 10.97 4.93
N THR A 23 -16.02 10.29 5.89
CA THR A 23 -16.68 9.39 6.84
C THR A 23 -17.73 10.12 7.68
N LEU A 24 -17.40 11.29 8.24
CA LEU A 24 -18.35 12.11 9.01
C LEU A 24 -19.54 12.56 8.15
N SER A 25 -19.30 12.94 6.91
CA SER A 25 -20.36 13.34 5.99
C SER A 25 -21.29 12.19 5.64
N LEU A 26 -20.74 10.98 5.47
CA LEU A 26 -21.52 9.77 5.26
C LEU A 26 -22.35 9.39 6.49
N LEU A 27 -21.73 9.38 7.70
CA LEU A 27 -22.40 9.07 8.96
C LEU A 27 -23.50 10.07 9.34
N SER A 28 -23.38 11.32 8.89
CA SER A 28 -24.39 12.37 9.13
C SER A 28 -25.48 12.44 8.06
N GLY A 29 -25.51 11.52 7.11
CA GLY A 29 -26.48 11.48 6.01
C GLY A 29 -26.34 12.64 5.01
N LYS A 30 -25.17 13.32 4.98
CA LYS A 30 -24.87 14.36 4.00
C LYS A 30 -24.38 13.78 2.66
N LEU A 31 -24.01 12.52 2.65
CA LEU A 31 -23.62 11.74 1.48
C LEU A 31 -24.44 10.47 1.44
N ASP A 32 -24.92 10.13 0.26
CA ASP A 32 -25.60 8.86 -0.01
C ASP A 32 -24.60 7.77 -0.39
N TRP A 33 -23.44 8.16 -0.92
CA TRP A 33 -22.38 7.26 -1.36
C TRP A 33 -21.02 7.93 -1.29
N ALA A 34 -19.99 7.16 -0.97
CA ALA A 34 -18.61 7.65 -0.94
C ALA A 34 -17.61 6.57 -1.33
N GLY A 35 -16.57 6.95 -2.10
CA GLY A 35 -15.35 6.16 -2.29
C GLY A 35 -14.31 6.62 -1.26
N ALA A 36 -14.31 6.03 -0.06
CA ALA A 36 -13.39 6.38 1.01
C ALA A 36 -12.96 5.14 1.79
N PHE A 37 -11.76 5.20 2.37
CA PHE A 37 -11.30 4.18 3.31
C PHE A 37 -11.84 4.48 4.70
N ILE A 38 -12.64 3.55 5.25
CA ILE A 38 -13.21 3.64 6.59
C ILE A 38 -12.67 2.48 7.42
N PRO A 39 -11.80 2.73 8.42
CA PRO A 39 -11.30 1.69 9.32
C PRO A 39 -12.45 1.03 10.09
N ALA A 40 -12.43 -0.30 10.23
CA ALA A 40 -13.45 -1.07 10.95
C ALA A 40 -14.88 -0.68 10.52
N ILE A 41 -15.13 -0.70 9.21
CA ILE A 41 -16.34 -0.16 8.57
C ILE A 41 -17.63 -0.79 9.12
N GLU A 42 -17.59 -2.07 9.49
CA GLU A 42 -18.73 -2.76 10.09
C GLU A 42 -19.21 -1.99 11.33
N ARG A 43 -18.32 -1.78 12.28
CA ARG A 43 -18.61 -1.11 13.56
C ARG A 43 -18.92 0.37 13.39
N ILE A 44 -18.20 1.05 12.49
CA ILE A 44 -18.28 2.51 12.36
C ILE A 44 -19.49 2.92 11.52
N PHE A 45 -19.86 2.13 10.52
CA PHE A 45 -20.89 2.50 9.55
C PHE A 45 -22.03 1.48 9.49
N VAL A 46 -21.76 0.19 9.20
CA VAL A 46 -22.81 -0.80 8.96
C VAL A 46 -23.66 -1.04 10.19
N ASP A 47 -23.05 -1.25 11.37
CA ASP A 47 -23.77 -1.51 12.63
C ASP A 47 -24.65 -0.34 13.11
N LYS A 48 -24.52 0.84 12.51
CA LYS A 48 -25.36 2.02 12.82
C LYS A 48 -26.75 1.91 12.20
N ASP A 49 -26.83 1.32 11.04
CA ASP A 49 -28.07 1.06 10.32
C ASP A 49 -27.86 -0.13 9.35
N PRO A 50 -27.91 -1.37 9.87
CA PRO A 50 -27.62 -2.57 9.07
C PRO A 50 -28.57 -2.80 7.89
N GLU A 51 -29.76 -2.18 7.92
CA GLU A 51 -30.75 -2.28 6.85
C GLU A 51 -30.38 -1.43 5.64
N HIS A 52 -29.74 -0.24 5.87
CA HIS A 52 -29.47 0.73 4.82
C HIS A 52 -27.98 1.00 4.59
N HIS A 53 -27.13 0.70 5.57
CA HIS A 53 -25.70 0.95 5.45
C HIS A 53 -24.98 -0.29 4.90
N HIS A 54 -24.46 -0.15 3.69
CA HIS A 54 -23.72 -1.22 3.02
C HIS A 54 -22.36 -0.72 2.57
N TYR A 55 -21.40 -1.62 2.40
CA TYR A 55 -20.13 -1.31 1.77
C TYR A 55 -19.73 -2.40 0.77
N TRP A 56 -18.84 -2.03 -0.11
CA TRP A 56 -18.35 -2.91 -1.14
C TRP A 56 -16.90 -2.56 -1.51
N PHE A 57 -15.99 -3.49 -1.24
CA PHE A 57 -14.60 -3.42 -1.66
C PHE A 57 -14.38 -4.41 -2.79
N ARG A 58 -14.36 -3.90 -4.00
CA ARG A 58 -14.05 -4.72 -5.16
C ARG A 58 -12.54 -4.77 -5.36
N ASP A 59 -12.00 -5.99 -5.54
CA ASP A 59 -10.68 -6.15 -6.13
C ASP A 59 -10.72 -5.65 -7.57
N THR A 60 -10.02 -4.54 -7.82
CA THR A 60 -9.96 -3.89 -9.13
C THR A 60 -8.97 -4.57 -10.08
N GLY A 61 -8.24 -5.58 -9.61
CA GLY A 61 -7.18 -6.25 -10.38
C GLY A 61 -5.86 -5.47 -10.41
N TYR A 62 -5.75 -4.35 -9.71
CA TYR A 62 -4.56 -3.51 -9.65
C TYR A 62 -3.92 -3.52 -8.27
N SER A 63 -2.59 -3.49 -8.26
CA SER A 63 -1.80 -3.39 -7.03
C SER A 63 -1.44 -1.94 -6.73
N THR A 64 -1.32 -1.61 -5.44
CA THR A 64 -0.68 -0.37 -4.99
C THR A 64 0.84 -0.56 -5.00
N PHE A 65 1.56 0.42 -5.51
CA PHE A 65 3.01 0.36 -5.70
C PHE A 65 3.74 1.36 -4.82
N LEU A 66 4.90 0.94 -4.33
CA LEU A 66 5.94 1.84 -3.86
C LEU A 66 6.86 2.16 -5.05
N HIS A 67 6.69 3.35 -5.63
CA HIS A 67 7.51 3.80 -6.77
C HIS A 67 8.85 4.34 -6.29
N THR A 68 9.94 3.87 -6.87
CA THR A 68 11.28 4.35 -6.57
C THR A 68 11.73 5.41 -7.56
N ASN A 69 12.36 6.50 -7.05
CA ASN A 69 13.01 7.48 -7.91
C ASN A 69 14.37 6.96 -8.38
N ASN A 70 14.43 6.38 -9.57
CA ASN A 70 15.66 5.80 -10.12
C ASN A 70 16.72 6.84 -10.51
N LYS A 71 16.46 8.15 -10.40
CA LYS A 71 17.49 9.20 -10.47
C LYS A 71 18.29 9.32 -9.18
N ASN A 72 17.75 8.82 -8.05
CA ASN A 72 18.52 8.70 -6.82
C ASN A 72 19.59 7.61 -7.01
N PRO A 73 20.89 7.90 -6.78
CA PRO A 73 21.99 6.95 -7.00
C PRO A 73 21.81 5.62 -6.27
N ASP A 74 21.33 5.64 -5.03
CA ASP A 74 21.11 4.43 -4.23
C ASP A 74 19.96 3.60 -4.80
N LEU A 75 18.85 4.26 -5.18
CA LEU A 75 17.68 3.60 -5.76
C LEU A 75 17.85 3.20 -7.24
N SER A 76 18.89 3.72 -7.94
CA SER A 76 19.25 3.26 -9.28
C SER A 76 19.82 1.83 -9.27
N ASN A 77 20.39 1.40 -8.14
CA ASN A 77 20.90 0.04 -7.94
C ASN A 77 19.74 -0.95 -7.78
N VAL A 78 19.67 -1.93 -8.67
CA VAL A 78 18.61 -2.95 -8.66
C VAL A 78 18.63 -3.79 -7.39
N ASN A 79 19.80 -4.06 -6.80
CA ASN A 79 19.92 -4.83 -5.57
C ASN A 79 19.30 -4.09 -4.37
N VAL A 80 19.45 -2.76 -4.32
CA VAL A 80 18.80 -1.93 -3.29
C VAL A 80 17.28 -2.00 -3.44
N ARG A 81 16.74 -1.89 -4.66
CA ARG A 81 15.29 -2.00 -4.87
C ARG A 81 14.74 -3.39 -4.53
N LYS A 82 15.48 -4.45 -4.89
CA LYS A 82 15.12 -5.83 -4.49
C LYS A 82 15.19 -6.00 -2.97
N ALA A 83 16.22 -5.47 -2.31
CA ALA A 83 16.37 -5.49 -0.87
C ALA A 83 15.18 -4.80 -0.17
N ILE A 84 14.79 -3.61 -0.62
CA ILE A 84 13.60 -2.91 -0.14
C ILE A 84 12.35 -3.81 -0.30
N SER A 85 12.20 -4.47 -1.44
CA SER A 85 11.07 -5.34 -1.68
C SER A 85 11.02 -6.55 -0.74
N TYR A 86 12.16 -7.21 -0.50
CA TYR A 86 12.27 -8.32 0.46
C TYR A 86 12.05 -7.88 1.92
N ALA A 87 12.42 -6.65 2.26
CA ALA A 87 12.24 -6.12 3.61
C ALA A 87 10.78 -5.82 3.96
N ILE A 88 9.89 -5.65 2.99
CA ILE A 88 8.49 -5.30 3.21
C ILE A 88 7.64 -6.53 3.51
N ASP A 89 7.12 -6.62 4.72
CA ASP A 89 6.10 -7.58 5.14
C ASP A 89 4.72 -7.14 4.62
N ARG A 90 4.34 -7.65 3.46
CA ARG A 90 3.07 -7.29 2.79
C ARG A 90 1.86 -7.77 3.54
N GLU A 91 1.96 -8.90 4.26
CA GLU A 91 0.89 -9.38 5.15
C GLU A 91 0.66 -8.38 6.30
N GLN A 92 1.74 -7.84 6.87
CA GLN A 92 1.64 -6.81 7.89
C GLN A 92 1.04 -5.51 7.33
N VAL A 93 1.43 -5.10 6.12
CA VAL A 93 0.86 -3.92 5.45
C VAL A 93 -0.65 -4.10 5.26
N VAL A 94 -1.09 -5.25 4.77
CA VAL A 94 -2.52 -5.56 4.59
C VAL A 94 -3.26 -5.57 5.93
N ARG A 95 -2.72 -6.26 6.93
CA ARG A 95 -3.37 -6.38 8.25
C ARG A 95 -3.47 -5.05 8.98
N VAL A 96 -2.39 -4.28 9.03
CA VAL A 96 -2.29 -3.06 9.84
C VAL A 96 -2.68 -1.82 9.03
N GLY A 97 -2.20 -1.69 7.80
CA GLY A 97 -2.46 -0.55 6.93
C GLY A 97 -3.87 -0.57 6.36
N MET A 98 -4.30 -1.74 5.87
CA MET A 98 -5.51 -1.91 5.08
C MET A 98 -6.65 -2.64 5.80
N TYR A 99 -6.54 -2.92 7.11
CA TYR A 99 -7.57 -3.61 7.91
C TYR A 99 -8.07 -4.93 7.29
N ASN A 100 -7.22 -5.66 6.58
CA ASN A 100 -7.54 -6.87 5.82
C ASN A 100 -8.61 -6.67 4.71
N TYR A 101 -8.81 -5.45 4.23
CA TYR A 101 -9.75 -5.19 3.12
C TYR A 101 -9.20 -5.55 1.74
N THR A 102 -7.94 -5.96 1.67
CA THR A 102 -7.27 -6.39 0.44
C THR A 102 -6.38 -7.59 0.72
N THR A 103 -5.69 -8.08 -0.29
CA THR A 103 -4.71 -9.17 -0.19
C THR A 103 -3.31 -8.67 -0.56
N PRO A 104 -2.23 -9.35 -0.09
CA PRO A 104 -0.89 -9.03 -0.54
C PRO A 104 -0.74 -9.10 -2.06
N ALA A 105 -0.02 -8.14 -2.62
CA ALA A 105 0.20 -8.08 -4.06
C ALA A 105 1.02 -9.28 -4.55
N HIS A 106 0.58 -9.90 -5.64
CA HIS A 106 1.33 -10.94 -6.34
C HIS A 106 2.53 -10.34 -7.08
N VAL A 107 3.59 -11.14 -7.30
CA VAL A 107 4.81 -10.71 -8.00
C VAL A 107 4.56 -10.16 -9.42
N THR A 108 3.49 -10.60 -10.07
CA THR A 108 3.05 -10.07 -11.37
C THR A 108 2.29 -8.76 -11.28
N SER A 109 1.95 -8.29 -10.08
CA SER A 109 1.07 -7.15 -9.83
C SER A 109 -0.36 -7.29 -10.34
N LEU A 110 -0.75 -8.49 -10.76
CA LEU A 110 -2.11 -8.81 -11.16
C LEU A 110 -2.83 -9.48 -9.99
N SER A 111 -4.01 -9.03 -9.64
CA SER A 111 -4.80 -9.59 -8.54
C SER A 111 -6.24 -9.87 -8.97
N GLY A 112 -7.00 -10.55 -8.12
CA GLY A 112 -8.41 -10.86 -8.31
C GLY A 112 -8.77 -11.32 -9.72
N PRO A 113 -9.64 -10.60 -10.45
CA PRO A 113 -10.08 -11.01 -11.79
C PRO A 113 -8.95 -11.15 -12.83
N MET A 114 -7.80 -10.50 -12.58
CA MET A 114 -6.64 -10.52 -13.47
C MET A 114 -5.68 -11.67 -13.20
N SER A 115 -5.86 -12.43 -12.12
CA SER A 115 -5.00 -13.57 -11.76
C SER A 115 -4.95 -14.66 -12.84
N LYS A 116 -5.98 -14.79 -13.65
CA LYS A 116 -6.02 -15.70 -14.82
C LYS A 116 -4.92 -15.44 -15.85
N TRP A 117 -4.29 -14.27 -15.80
CA TRP A 117 -3.20 -13.88 -16.68
C TRP A 117 -1.81 -14.12 -16.07
N HIS A 118 -1.71 -14.75 -14.89
CA HIS A 118 -0.42 -15.13 -14.32
C HIS A 118 0.29 -16.12 -15.24
N SER A 119 1.55 -15.81 -15.57
CA SER A 119 2.40 -16.77 -16.28
C SER A 119 2.88 -17.86 -15.31
N PRO A 120 2.71 -19.15 -15.62
CA PRO A 120 3.24 -20.23 -14.80
C PRO A 120 4.76 -20.16 -14.61
N GLU A 121 5.48 -19.59 -15.58
CA GLU A 121 6.95 -19.46 -15.52
C GLU A 121 7.40 -18.47 -14.42
N ILE A 122 6.60 -17.46 -14.10
CA ILE A 122 6.93 -16.47 -13.08
C ILE A 122 6.86 -17.08 -11.68
N ASN A 123 5.95 -18.04 -11.46
CA ASN A 123 5.82 -18.71 -10.17
C ASN A 123 7.08 -19.54 -9.82
N ASN A 124 7.89 -19.91 -10.82
CA ASN A 124 9.13 -20.66 -10.67
C ASN A 124 10.38 -19.78 -10.62
N LYS A 125 10.25 -18.45 -10.76
CA LYS A 125 11.36 -17.49 -10.66
C LYS A 125 11.47 -16.93 -9.25
N GLU A 126 12.59 -16.23 -9.00
CA GLU A 126 12.82 -15.52 -7.74
C GLU A 126 11.64 -14.57 -7.41
N ASN A 127 10.98 -14.85 -6.30
CA ASN A 127 9.84 -14.04 -5.84
C ASN A 127 10.34 -12.93 -4.91
N TRP A 128 10.72 -11.77 -5.46
CA TRP A 128 11.16 -10.61 -4.68
C TRP A 128 10.02 -9.90 -3.91
N THR A 129 8.78 -10.36 -4.00
CA THR A 129 7.68 -9.89 -3.15
C THR A 129 7.53 -10.69 -1.86
N ALA A 130 8.24 -11.81 -1.72
CA ALA A 130 8.29 -12.57 -0.49
C ALA A 130 9.02 -11.78 0.61
N TYR A 131 8.50 -11.80 1.83
CA TYR A 131 9.17 -11.18 2.97
C TYR A 131 10.38 -12.02 3.38
N ASN A 132 11.58 -11.45 3.33
CA ASN A 132 12.82 -12.13 3.69
C ASN A 132 13.89 -11.11 4.09
N VAL A 133 14.05 -10.91 5.40
CA VAL A 133 14.98 -9.94 5.97
C VAL A 133 16.44 -10.34 5.70
N GLU A 134 16.76 -11.63 5.76
CA GLU A 134 18.10 -12.16 5.51
C GLU A 134 18.52 -11.87 4.07
N LYS A 135 17.63 -12.15 3.11
CA LYS A 135 17.89 -11.87 1.70
C LYS A 135 18.03 -10.36 1.41
N SER A 136 17.23 -9.56 2.09
CA SER A 136 17.35 -8.10 2.01
C SER A 136 18.74 -7.64 2.50
N ASN A 137 19.20 -8.16 3.64
CA ASN A 137 20.51 -7.85 4.19
C ASN A 137 21.65 -8.27 3.25
N GLU A 138 21.63 -9.50 2.71
CA GLU A 138 22.61 -9.98 1.73
C GLU A 138 22.73 -9.04 0.51
N LEU A 139 21.60 -8.57 -0.02
CA LEU A 139 21.57 -7.66 -1.18
C LEU A 139 22.13 -6.28 -0.84
N LEU A 140 21.85 -5.74 0.36
CA LEU A 140 22.41 -4.47 0.80
C LEU A 140 23.91 -4.58 1.07
N ASP A 141 24.36 -5.69 1.67
CA ASP A 141 25.78 -5.95 1.91
C ASP A 141 26.56 -6.07 0.58
N SER A 142 26.00 -6.80 -0.41
CA SER A 142 26.60 -6.95 -1.73
C SER A 142 26.62 -5.63 -2.51
N ALA A 143 25.67 -4.74 -2.24
CA ALA A 143 25.61 -3.39 -2.82
C ALA A 143 26.53 -2.39 -2.10
N GLY A 144 27.26 -2.80 -1.04
CA GLY A 144 28.25 -1.99 -0.35
C GLY A 144 27.72 -1.15 0.82
N TYR A 145 26.47 -1.33 1.21
CA TYR A 145 25.87 -0.63 2.37
C TYR A 145 26.14 -1.38 3.65
N LYS A 146 27.11 -0.91 4.43
CA LYS A 146 27.55 -1.52 5.68
C LYS A 146 26.72 -1.05 6.87
N TRP A 147 26.60 -1.90 7.88
CA TRP A 147 26.06 -1.50 9.18
C TRP A 147 27.03 -0.54 9.89
N LYS A 148 26.52 0.59 10.34
CA LYS A 148 27.21 1.50 11.26
C LYS A 148 27.04 1.03 12.70
N ASP A 149 25.82 0.66 13.00
CA ASP A 149 25.36 0.14 14.30
C ASP A 149 24.15 -0.80 14.05
N GLU A 150 23.54 -1.32 15.10
CA GLU A 150 22.41 -2.25 15.00
C GLU A 150 21.15 -1.70 14.30
N ASN A 151 21.09 -0.37 14.07
CA ASN A 151 19.88 0.31 13.60
C ASN A 151 20.06 1.07 12.29
N GLN A 152 21.32 1.18 11.79
CA GLN A 152 21.59 2.06 10.65
C GLN A 152 22.66 1.53 9.73
N ARG A 153 22.36 1.48 8.45
CA ARG A 153 23.35 1.29 7.37
C ARG A 153 23.88 2.63 6.87
N ILE A 154 25.12 2.60 6.39
CA ILE A 154 25.79 3.74 5.78
C ILE A 154 26.21 3.44 4.35
N LYS A 155 26.35 4.51 3.59
CA LYS A 155 26.91 4.54 2.25
C LYS A 155 28.45 4.53 2.30
N ALA A 156 29.08 4.44 1.12
CA ALA A 156 30.54 4.46 1.01
C ALA A 156 31.18 5.76 1.54
N ASP A 157 30.47 6.88 1.49
CA ASP A 157 30.90 8.18 2.01
C ASP A 157 30.65 8.34 3.51
N GLY A 158 30.14 7.32 4.20
CA GLY A 158 29.80 7.32 5.63
C GLY A 158 28.44 7.96 5.96
N SER A 159 27.73 8.52 4.99
CA SER A 159 26.40 9.08 5.22
C SER A 159 25.36 7.96 5.46
N PRO A 160 24.29 8.22 6.23
CA PRO A 160 23.24 7.25 6.47
C PRO A 160 22.48 6.84 5.19
N LEU A 161 22.07 5.58 5.09
CA LEU A 161 21.14 5.12 4.06
C LEU A 161 19.72 5.49 4.49
N THR A 162 19.17 6.55 3.90
CA THR A 162 17.85 7.10 4.24
C THR A 162 17.04 7.38 2.99
N PHE A 163 15.70 7.20 3.09
CA PHE A 163 14.77 7.57 2.03
C PHE A 163 13.51 8.19 2.62
N ASP A 164 12.90 9.11 1.87
CA ASP A 164 11.59 9.66 2.20
C ASP A 164 10.50 8.90 1.44
N ILE A 165 9.45 8.49 2.14
CA ILE A 165 8.23 7.94 1.54
C ILE A 165 7.19 9.04 1.47
N ILE A 166 6.82 9.42 0.25
CA ILE A 166 5.81 10.44 0.01
C ILE A 166 4.46 9.77 -0.22
N VAL A 167 3.44 10.19 0.52
CA VAL A 167 2.06 9.73 0.39
C VAL A 167 1.09 10.91 0.31
N VAL A 168 -0.11 10.65 -0.22
CA VAL A 168 -1.16 11.67 -0.29
C VAL A 168 -1.65 12.00 1.12
N SER A 169 -1.63 13.28 1.47
CA SER A 169 -2.18 13.79 2.72
C SER A 169 -3.68 13.46 2.82
N GLY A 170 -4.13 13.01 3.99
CA GLY A 170 -5.54 12.69 4.25
C GLY A 170 -6.00 11.29 3.81
N TRP A 171 -5.14 10.50 3.16
CA TRP A 171 -5.40 9.09 2.85
C TRP A 171 -4.84 8.21 3.96
N SER A 172 -5.64 7.99 4.98
CA SER A 172 -5.22 7.36 6.24
C SER A 172 -4.72 5.91 6.08
N ASP A 173 -5.26 5.16 5.14
CA ASP A 173 -4.81 3.83 4.75
C ASP A 173 -3.39 3.83 4.16
N TRP A 174 -3.11 4.75 3.24
CA TRP A 174 -1.79 4.88 2.62
C TRP A 174 -0.75 5.40 3.60
N ILE A 175 -1.12 6.38 4.45
CA ILE A 175 -0.24 6.89 5.51
C ILE A 175 0.16 5.76 6.46
N ARG A 176 -0.80 4.97 6.91
CA ARG A 176 -0.55 3.84 7.81
C ARG A 176 0.28 2.75 7.13
N SER A 177 0.00 2.44 5.86
CA SER A 177 0.80 1.49 5.07
C SER A 177 2.25 1.96 4.93
N ALA A 178 2.50 3.24 4.65
CA ALA A 178 3.84 3.82 4.59
C ALA A 178 4.57 3.75 5.94
N GLN A 179 3.85 3.95 7.06
CA GLN A 179 4.42 3.80 8.41
C GLN A 179 4.87 2.35 8.68
N VAL A 180 4.07 1.35 8.29
CA VAL A 180 4.44 -0.07 8.40
C VAL A 180 5.66 -0.36 7.54
N ILE A 181 5.70 0.10 6.29
CA ILE A 181 6.84 -0.04 5.40
C ILE A 181 8.10 0.58 6.01
N SER A 182 8.01 1.81 6.53
CA SER A 182 9.13 2.47 7.21
C SER A 182 9.66 1.64 8.39
N GLN A 183 8.76 1.07 9.22
CA GLN A 183 9.15 0.20 10.32
C GLN A 183 9.83 -1.09 9.83
N ASN A 184 9.38 -1.66 8.72
CA ASN A 184 10.01 -2.83 8.13
C ASN A 184 11.41 -2.51 7.59
N LEU A 185 11.59 -1.38 6.92
CA LEU A 185 12.88 -0.94 6.38
C LEU A 185 13.92 -0.69 7.48
N LYS A 186 13.50 -0.21 8.65
CA LYS A 186 14.39 -0.05 9.81
C LYS A 186 15.03 -1.37 10.27
N LYS A 187 14.36 -2.51 10.08
CA LYS A 187 14.92 -3.83 10.44
C LYS A 187 16.13 -4.21 9.59
N VAL A 188 16.30 -3.58 8.44
CA VAL A 188 17.45 -3.77 7.55
C VAL A 188 18.36 -2.54 7.47
N GLY A 189 18.23 -1.62 8.44
CA GLY A 189 19.11 -0.45 8.60
C GLY A 189 18.82 0.71 7.66
N ILE A 190 17.68 0.73 6.98
CA ILE A 190 17.22 1.85 6.15
C ILE A 190 16.28 2.74 6.98
N LYS A 191 16.53 4.05 7.02
CA LYS A 191 15.69 5.03 7.72
C LYS A 191 14.90 5.91 6.76
#